data_2a983e64739136696d8e1239bf731b6b
#
_entry.id   2a983e64739136696d8e1239bf731b6b
#
_cell.length_a   1.000
_cell.length_b   1.000
_cell.length_c   1.000
_cell.angle_alpha   90.00
_cell.angle_beta   90.00
_cell.angle_gamma   90.00
#
_symmetry.space_group_name_H-M   'P 1'
#
loop_
_entity.id
_entity.type
_entity.pdbx_description
1 polymer ?
#
loop_
_entity_poly.entity_id
_entity_poly.type
_entity_poly.pdbx_seq_one_letter_code
_entity_poly.pdbx_strand_id
1 'polypeptide(L)'
;MIRRLIIAICLVFMYTISCTSPQNLSKTDKQILKFTIIGDSYSTYDGWNNKGNDFATYYPTSSVTDVSDVAYTWWYKLHYTPEFQLEKLNAYSGSTISYKKGSTVFKEGDKRSFCSGLSQSDMGNPDIIMIFGGTNDAWNNTDADLGYYKYDDFTQSDLEYFRPAFAYMIDYLIRNYPDARIFNITNSGRGGKPEGGLTQGIADSMEEICRHYNVTNIILPSILDSGKTNRHPNKEGMVIIFEQVYSALKKDLVVKTI
;
A
#
# COMPACT_ATOMS: atom_id res chain seq x y z
N MET A 1 -30.81 81.18 51.71
CA MET A 1 -29.37 81.14 51.43
C MET A 1 -28.96 79.69 51.27
N ILE A 2 -28.85 79.20 50.05
CA ILE A 2 -28.70 77.80 49.79
C ILE A 2 -27.19 77.55 49.43
N ARG A 3 -26.51 76.78 50.28
CA ARG A 3 -25.13 76.33 50.00
C ARG A 3 -25.16 75.13 49.07
N ARG A 4 -24.62 75.27 47.91
CA ARG A 4 -24.41 74.17 46.99
C ARG A 4 -23.13 73.39 47.36
N LEU A 5 -23.30 72.11 47.62
CA LEU A 5 -22.23 71.15 47.85
C LEU A 5 -21.83 70.55 46.50
N ILE A 6 -20.56 70.74 46.03
CA ILE A 6 -20.02 70.15 44.84
C ILE A 6 -19.33 68.87 45.26
N ILE A 7 -19.85 67.71 44.86
CA ILE A 7 -19.20 66.42 45.06
C ILE A 7 -18.37 66.13 43.78
N ALA A 8 -17.04 66.11 43.93
CA ALA A 8 -16.15 65.71 42.92
C ALA A 8 -16.04 64.16 42.89
N ILE A 9 -16.52 63.55 41.80
CA ILE A 9 -16.38 62.10 41.60
C ILE A 9 -15.07 61.85 40.87
N CYS A 10 -14.06 61.27 41.56
CA CYS A 10 -12.84 60.75 40.98
C CYS A 10 -13.13 59.39 40.39
N LEU A 11 -13.21 59.29 39.03
CA LEU A 11 -13.22 58.06 38.29
C LEU A 11 -11.78 57.51 38.20
N VAL A 12 -11.50 56.47 39.00
CA VAL A 12 -10.26 55.71 38.90
C VAL A 12 -10.47 54.68 37.79
N PHE A 13 -9.85 54.91 36.64
CA PHE A 13 -9.75 53.91 35.59
C PHE A 13 -8.69 52.87 35.99
N MET A 14 -9.13 51.71 36.48
CA MET A 14 -8.26 50.54 36.61
C MET A 14 -8.04 49.92 35.22
N TYR A 15 -6.89 50.13 34.64
CA TYR A 15 -6.43 49.35 33.51
C TYR A 15 -6.08 47.92 34.00
N THR A 16 -6.95 46.96 33.74
CA THR A 16 -6.62 45.54 33.88
C THR A 16 -5.76 45.17 32.69
N ILE A 17 -4.43 45.05 32.89
CA ILE A 17 -3.54 44.41 31.94
C ILE A 17 -3.86 42.92 31.96
N SER A 18 -4.67 42.48 30.97
CA SER A 18 -4.87 41.05 30.74
C SER A 18 -3.60 40.48 30.17
N CYS A 19 -2.78 39.84 31.02
CA CYS A 19 -1.70 38.98 30.58
C CYS A 19 -2.32 37.78 29.86
N THR A 20 -2.44 37.85 28.54
CA THR A 20 -2.70 36.68 27.73
C THR A 20 -1.42 35.84 27.77
N SER A 21 -1.46 34.74 28.51
CA SER A 21 -0.46 33.69 28.48
C SER A 21 -0.28 33.29 27.00
N PRO A 22 0.98 33.06 26.53
CA PRO A 22 1.17 32.53 25.20
C PRO A 22 0.40 31.23 25.12
N GLN A 23 -0.61 31.16 24.24
CA GLN A 23 -1.29 29.92 23.93
C GLN A 23 -0.18 28.96 23.48
N ASN A 24 0.05 27.93 24.29
CA ASN A 24 0.80 26.76 23.85
C ASN A 24 0.14 26.32 22.55
N LEU A 25 0.81 26.58 21.44
CA LEU A 25 0.51 25.91 20.17
C LEU A 25 0.50 24.42 20.48
N SER A 26 -0.70 23.85 20.55
CA SER A 26 -0.86 22.42 20.69
C SER A 26 -0.01 21.79 19.60
N LYS A 27 0.96 20.96 19.96
CA LYS A 27 1.52 19.99 19.03
C LYS A 27 0.30 19.34 18.41
N THR A 28 0.03 19.62 17.14
CA THR A 28 -0.96 18.86 16.38
C THR A 28 -0.47 17.43 16.47
N ASP A 29 -1.19 16.59 17.20
CA ASP A 29 -0.91 15.17 17.28
C ASP A 29 -0.92 14.66 15.83
N LYS A 30 0.26 14.35 15.32
CA LYS A 30 0.42 13.93 13.93
C LYS A 30 -0.28 12.61 13.81
N GLN A 31 -1.41 12.56 13.09
CA GLN A 31 -2.18 11.35 12.92
C GLN A 31 -1.30 10.25 12.30
N ILE A 32 -1.22 9.11 12.97
CA ILE A 32 -0.56 7.91 12.46
C ILE A 32 -1.51 7.28 11.44
N LEU A 33 -1.05 7.11 10.21
CA LEU A 33 -1.82 6.49 9.14
C LEU A 33 -1.60 4.97 9.14
N LYS A 34 -2.70 4.24 9.16
CA LYS A 34 -2.71 2.79 9.10
C LYS A 34 -2.66 2.30 7.67
N PHE A 35 -1.81 1.33 7.39
CA PHE A 35 -1.72 0.76 6.06
C PHE A 35 -1.91 -0.75 6.06
N THR A 36 -2.59 -1.24 5.02
CA THR A 36 -2.76 -2.68 4.73
C THR A 36 -2.10 -3.01 3.41
N ILE A 37 -1.46 -4.17 3.35
CA ILE A 37 -0.77 -4.66 2.16
C ILE A 37 -1.52 -5.86 1.59
N ILE A 38 -1.73 -5.85 0.27
CA ILE A 38 -2.06 -7.02 -0.54
C ILE A 38 -0.80 -7.37 -1.31
N GLY A 39 -0.20 -8.54 -1.04
CA GLY A 39 1.13 -8.84 -1.56
C GLY A 39 1.36 -10.30 -1.96
N ASP A 40 2.42 -10.50 -2.76
CA ASP A 40 2.99 -11.81 -3.05
C ASP A 40 4.22 -12.10 -2.16
N SER A 41 5.10 -12.99 -2.63
CA SER A 41 6.32 -13.37 -1.91
C SER A 41 7.23 -12.21 -1.49
N TYR A 42 7.21 -11.07 -2.20
CA TYR A 42 8.01 -9.88 -1.88
C TYR A 42 7.57 -9.18 -0.61
N SER A 43 6.37 -9.50 -0.12
CA SER A 43 5.80 -8.92 1.09
C SER A 43 5.63 -9.92 2.23
N THR A 44 5.80 -11.23 1.99
CA THR A 44 5.61 -12.25 3.03
C THR A 44 6.78 -12.30 4.02
N TYR A 45 6.49 -12.59 5.30
CA TYR A 45 7.48 -12.93 6.30
C TYR A 45 6.84 -13.87 7.34
N ASP A 46 7.55 -14.94 7.73
CA ASP A 46 7.05 -15.94 8.67
C ASP A 46 6.63 -15.30 10.01
N GLY A 47 5.47 -15.71 10.50
CA GLY A 47 4.89 -15.20 11.75
C GLY A 47 4.22 -13.81 11.64
N TRP A 48 4.26 -13.13 10.48
CA TRP A 48 3.68 -11.79 10.28
C TRP A 48 2.46 -11.75 9.37
N ASN A 49 2.30 -12.73 8.50
CA ASN A 49 1.06 -12.83 7.70
C ASN A 49 -0.15 -13.01 8.62
N ASN A 50 -1.32 -12.58 8.17
CA ASN A 50 -2.54 -12.67 8.96
C ASN A 50 -2.70 -14.04 9.62
N LYS A 51 -2.77 -14.05 10.96
CA LYS A 51 -2.91 -15.28 11.76
C LYS A 51 -4.19 -16.03 11.36
N GLY A 52 -4.06 -17.31 11.13
CA GLY A 52 -5.16 -18.20 10.78
C GLY A 52 -5.24 -18.57 9.29
N ASN A 53 -4.38 -18.01 8.48
CA ASN A 53 -4.18 -18.45 7.11
C ASN A 53 -2.84 -19.21 7.05
N ASP A 54 -2.86 -20.48 6.65
CA ASP A 54 -1.66 -21.26 6.32
C ASP A 54 -1.03 -20.73 5.02
N PHE A 55 -0.72 -19.43 5.01
CA PHE A 55 -0.17 -18.77 3.85
C PHE A 55 1.31 -19.08 3.69
N ALA A 56 1.69 -19.54 2.52
CA ALA A 56 3.08 -19.75 2.20
C ALA A 56 3.85 -18.42 2.29
N THR A 57 4.95 -18.45 3.02
CA THR A 57 5.88 -17.34 3.16
C THR A 57 7.15 -17.61 2.37
N TYR A 58 7.83 -16.55 1.93
CA TYR A 58 9.14 -16.66 1.32
C TYR A 58 10.25 -16.30 2.30
N TYR A 59 10.08 -15.27 3.09
CA TYR A 59 11.06 -14.83 4.07
C TYR A 59 10.73 -15.35 5.49
N PRO A 60 11.74 -15.67 6.31
CA PRO A 60 13.15 -15.79 5.97
C PRO A 60 13.43 -17.16 5.32
N THR A 61 14.13 -17.18 4.19
CA THR A 61 14.66 -18.42 3.60
C THR A 61 16.17 -18.32 3.53
N SER A 62 16.83 -18.67 4.62
CA SER A 62 18.25 -18.43 4.88
C SER A 62 19.22 -18.97 3.84
N SER A 63 18.82 -19.96 3.05
CA SER A 63 19.67 -20.55 2.00
C SER A 63 19.73 -19.74 0.71
N VAL A 64 18.80 -18.80 0.51
CA VAL A 64 18.62 -18.09 -0.78
C VAL A 64 18.49 -16.58 -0.66
N THR A 65 18.40 -16.02 0.56
CA THR A 65 18.28 -14.58 0.80
C THR A 65 19.04 -14.15 2.03
N ASP A 66 19.46 -12.89 2.07
CA ASP A 66 20.06 -12.25 3.23
C ASP A 66 19.01 -11.55 4.12
N VAL A 67 17.72 -11.53 3.74
CA VAL A 67 16.61 -10.99 4.53
C VAL A 67 16.25 -11.99 5.62
N SER A 68 17.06 -12.02 6.66
CA SER A 68 16.99 -12.98 7.77
C SER A 68 16.22 -12.47 8.99
N ASP A 69 15.80 -11.21 8.99
CA ASP A 69 15.03 -10.58 10.05
C ASP A 69 13.92 -9.75 9.43
N VAL A 70 12.76 -9.69 10.09
CA VAL A 70 11.61 -8.91 9.64
C VAL A 70 11.94 -7.41 9.49
N ALA A 71 12.85 -6.90 10.32
CA ALA A 71 13.34 -5.53 10.27
C ALA A 71 13.99 -5.15 8.93
N TYR A 72 14.37 -6.13 8.13
CA TYR A 72 14.91 -5.90 6.80
C TYR A 72 13.84 -5.79 5.72
N THR A 73 12.59 -6.18 5.99
CA THR A 73 11.50 -6.05 5.02
C THR A 73 11.12 -4.60 4.77
N TRP A 74 10.69 -4.28 3.55
CA TRP A 74 10.33 -2.93 3.15
C TRP A 74 9.17 -2.35 3.96
N TRP A 75 8.15 -3.16 4.25
CA TRP A 75 6.95 -2.75 4.97
C TRP A 75 7.17 -2.63 6.47
N TYR A 76 8.09 -3.42 7.06
CA TYR A 76 8.44 -3.28 8.47
C TYR A 76 9.22 -1.98 8.71
N LYS A 77 10.10 -1.61 7.76
CA LYS A 77 10.76 -0.29 7.79
C LYS A 77 9.74 0.84 7.75
N LEU A 78 8.70 0.72 6.92
CA LEU A 78 7.61 1.70 6.84
C LEU A 78 6.82 1.75 8.16
N HIS A 79 6.50 0.60 8.74
CA HIS A 79 5.81 0.50 10.04
C HIS A 79 6.56 1.19 11.18
N TYR A 80 7.89 1.24 11.12
CA TYR A 80 8.73 1.88 12.14
C TYR A 80 8.92 3.38 11.94
N THR A 81 8.35 3.96 10.90
CA THR A 81 8.32 5.42 10.78
C THR A 81 7.25 6.02 11.69
N PRO A 82 7.42 7.27 12.15
CA PRO A 82 6.45 7.89 13.06
C PRO A 82 5.10 8.22 12.42
N GLU A 83 5.00 8.11 11.08
CA GLU A 83 3.80 8.48 10.32
C GLU A 83 2.91 7.29 9.98
N PHE A 84 3.46 6.07 9.96
CA PHE A 84 2.77 4.91 9.39
C PHE A 84 2.75 3.72 10.34
N GLN A 85 1.64 2.99 10.36
CA GLN A 85 1.47 1.78 11.14
C GLN A 85 0.86 0.68 10.28
N LEU A 86 1.47 -0.51 10.28
CA LEU A 86 0.90 -1.69 9.64
C LEU A 86 -0.40 -2.11 10.35
N GLU A 87 -1.49 -2.18 9.59
CA GLU A 87 -2.78 -2.68 10.06
C GLU A 87 -2.93 -4.18 9.74
N LYS A 88 -2.73 -4.55 8.48
CA LYS A 88 -2.80 -5.96 8.02
C LYS A 88 -1.75 -6.25 6.95
N LEU A 89 -1.29 -7.49 6.95
CA LEU A 89 -0.41 -8.04 5.92
C LEU A 89 -1.11 -9.22 5.25
N ASN A 90 -1.85 -8.95 4.17
CA ASN A 90 -2.54 -9.96 3.37
C ASN A 90 -1.62 -10.36 2.20
N ALA A 91 -0.65 -11.22 2.47
CA ALA A 91 0.34 -11.64 1.49
C ALA A 91 0.47 -13.16 1.43
N TYR A 92 0.65 -13.70 0.21
CA TYR A 92 0.86 -15.13 -0.04
C TYR A 92 1.94 -15.34 -1.10
N SER A 93 2.94 -16.15 -0.76
CA SER A 93 4.04 -16.46 -1.70
C SER A 93 3.53 -17.27 -2.90
N GLY A 94 3.81 -16.80 -4.11
CA GLY A 94 3.33 -17.42 -5.36
C GLY A 94 1.95 -16.96 -5.81
N SER A 95 1.29 -16.06 -5.06
CA SER A 95 -0.02 -15.52 -5.41
C SER A 95 -0.01 -14.75 -6.72
N THR A 96 -1.05 -14.94 -7.53
CA THR A 96 -1.31 -14.20 -8.78
C THR A 96 -2.46 -13.23 -8.62
N ILE A 97 -2.50 -12.17 -9.40
CA ILE A 97 -3.62 -11.23 -9.48
C ILE A 97 -4.79 -11.90 -10.17
N SER A 98 -4.55 -12.46 -11.36
CA SER A 98 -5.54 -13.22 -12.11
C SER A 98 -5.69 -14.66 -11.59
N TYR A 99 -6.81 -15.29 -11.90
CA TYR A 99 -6.94 -16.72 -11.74
C TYR A 99 -5.99 -17.43 -12.69
N LYS A 100 -5.34 -18.44 -12.19
CA LYS A 100 -4.47 -19.24 -13.01
C LYS A 100 -5.28 -20.31 -13.74
N LYS A 101 -5.50 -20.12 -15.04
CA LYS A 101 -6.25 -21.06 -15.88
C LYS A 101 -5.74 -22.49 -15.72
N GLY A 102 -6.64 -23.41 -15.42
CA GLY A 102 -6.30 -24.81 -15.15
C GLY A 102 -5.60 -25.08 -13.82
N SER A 103 -5.40 -24.06 -12.97
CA SER A 103 -4.81 -24.24 -11.64
C SER A 103 -5.88 -24.79 -10.67
N THR A 104 -5.45 -25.71 -9.80
CA THR A 104 -6.24 -26.14 -8.66
C THR A 104 -6.05 -25.22 -7.44
N VAL A 105 -5.10 -24.29 -7.51
CA VAL A 105 -4.65 -23.46 -6.38
C VAL A 105 -5.16 -22.03 -6.50
N PHE A 106 -5.03 -21.41 -7.66
CA PHE A 106 -5.48 -20.01 -7.87
C PHE A 106 -6.66 -20.01 -8.86
N LYS A 107 -7.84 -20.24 -8.34
CA LYS A 107 -9.10 -20.32 -9.09
C LYS A 107 -10.20 -19.55 -8.35
N GLU A 108 -11.36 -19.49 -8.91
CA GLU A 108 -12.54 -18.91 -8.27
C GLU A 108 -12.71 -19.40 -6.82
N GLY A 109 -12.91 -18.45 -5.91
CA GLY A 109 -13.07 -18.70 -4.47
C GLY A 109 -11.79 -19.06 -3.72
N ASP A 110 -10.62 -19.10 -4.38
CA ASP A 110 -9.36 -19.29 -3.68
C ASP A 110 -8.96 -18.03 -2.91
N LYS A 111 -8.94 -18.14 -1.59
CA LYS A 111 -8.59 -17.05 -0.67
C LYS A 111 -7.17 -16.53 -0.83
N ARG A 112 -6.34 -17.17 -1.62
CA ARG A 112 -4.93 -16.82 -1.85
C ARG A 112 -4.72 -15.97 -3.10
N SER A 113 -5.69 -15.91 -4.03
CA SER A 113 -5.58 -15.02 -5.20
C SER A 113 -5.77 -13.56 -4.79
N PHE A 114 -5.16 -12.63 -5.53
CA PHE A 114 -5.34 -11.21 -5.24
C PHE A 114 -6.78 -10.76 -5.48
N CYS A 115 -7.33 -11.05 -6.65
CA CYS A 115 -8.62 -10.48 -7.06
C CYS A 115 -9.84 -11.00 -6.29
N SER A 116 -9.78 -12.21 -5.71
CA SER A 116 -10.93 -12.80 -5.03
C SER A 116 -10.62 -13.36 -3.63
N GLY A 117 -9.39 -13.27 -3.19
CA GLY A 117 -8.95 -13.80 -1.91
C GLY A 117 -8.32 -12.73 -1.03
N LEU A 118 -7.10 -12.34 -1.35
CA LEU A 118 -6.34 -11.41 -0.50
C LEU A 118 -6.99 -10.04 -0.39
N SER A 119 -7.57 -9.51 -1.48
CA SER A 119 -8.29 -8.22 -1.47
C SER A 119 -9.63 -8.28 -0.71
N GLN A 120 -10.21 -9.47 -0.58
CA GLN A 120 -11.50 -9.70 0.10
C GLN A 120 -11.33 -10.28 1.51
N SER A 121 -10.09 -10.49 1.96
CA SER A 121 -9.76 -10.87 3.33
C SER A 121 -9.99 -9.71 4.29
N ASP A 122 -9.86 -9.97 5.60
CA ASP A 122 -9.90 -8.92 6.61
C ASP A 122 -8.77 -7.89 6.37
N MET A 123 -9.15 -6.72 5.91
CA MET A 123 -8.24 -5.60 5.64
C MET A 123 -8.04 -4.69 6.86
N GLY A 124 -8.79 -4.92 7.95
CA GLY A 124 -8.87 -3.99 9.06
C GLY A 124 -9.58 -2.69 8.69
N ASN A 125 -9.11 -1.58 9.25
CA ASN A 125 -9.60 -0.24 8.94
C ASN A 125 -8.42 0.65 8.47
N PRO A 126 -7.92 0.44 7.25
CA PRO A 126 -6.75 1.13 6.76
C PRO A 126 -7.07 2.53 6.22
N ASP A 127 -6.15 3.49 6.43
CA ASP A 127 -6.10 4.77 5.72
C ASP A 127 -5.44 4.62 4.35
N ILE A 128 -4.62 3.57 4.19
CA ILE A 128 -3.84 3.30 2.98
C ILE A 128 -3.89 1.81 2.64
N ILE A 129 -4.18 1.47 1.39
CA ILE A 129 -4.06 0.12 0.85
C ILE A 129 -2.95 0.11 -0.18
N MET A 130 -1.98 -0.80 -0.02
CA MET A 130 -0.89 -0.98 -0.97
C MET A 130 -0.99 -2.34 -1.64
N ILE A 131 -0.93 -2.35 -2.97
CA ILE A 131 -0.96 -3.56 -3.81
C ILE A 131 0.45 -3.77 -4.35
N PHE A 132 1.06 -4.91 -4.05
CA PHE A 132 2.39 -5.25 -4.58
C PHE A 132 2.42 -6.68 -5.09
N GLY A 133 2.17 -6.86 -6.39
CA GLY A 133 2.05 -8.17 -7.03
C GLY A 133 2.22 -8.11 -8.54
N GLY A 134 1.76 -9.17 -9.23
CA GLY A 134 1.86 -9.33 -10.68
C GLY A 134 3.11 -10.07 -11.15
N THR A 135 4.10 -10.25 -10.29
CA THR A 135 5.34 -11.00 -10.63
C THR A 135 5.03 -12.45 -10.98
N ASN A 136 4.11 -13.08 -10.25
CA ASN A 136 3.70 -14.46 -10.54
C ASN A 136 2.82 -14.56 -11.78
N ASP A 137 2.05 -13.53 -12.10
CA ASP A 137 1.32 -13.43 -13.37
C ASP A 137 2.31 -13.36 -14.54
N ALA A 138 3.35 -12.51 -14.45
CA ALA A 138 4.42 -12.43 -15.44
C ALA A 138 5.14 -13.75 -15.65
N TRP A 139 5.22 -14.60 -14.63
CA TRP A 139 5.87 -15.89 -14.70
C TRP A 139 5.01 -16.97 -15.34
N ASN A 140 3.71 -16.88 -15.18
CA ASN A 140 2.78 -17.92 -15.57
C ASN A 140 2.00 -17.54 -16.83
N ASN A 141 1.89 -16.25 -17.13
CA ASN A 141 1.10 -15.73 -18.21
C ASN A 141 2.00 -15.35 -19.40
N THR A 142 1.42 -15.50 -20.60
CA THR A 142 1.95 -14.92 -21.82
C THR A 142 1.21 -13.60 -22.07
N ASP A 143 1.65 -12.79 -23.04
CA ASP A 143 0.92 -11.59 -23.43
C ASP A 143 -0.53 -11.87 -23.86
N ALA A 144 -0.81 -13.10 -24.33
CA ALA A 144 -2.17 -13.56 -24.67
C ALA A 144 -3.08 -13.68 -23.44
N ASP A 145 -2.53 -13.87 -22.25
CA ASP A 145 -3.28 -13.99 -21.01
C ASP A 145 -3.57 -12.62 -20.36
N LEU A 146 -3.12 -11.52 -20.96
CA LEU A 146 -3.46 -10.18 -20.50
C LEU A 146 -4.95 -9.87 -20.61
N GLY A 147 -5.62 -10.42 -21.60
CA GLY A 147 -7.03 -10.12 -21.89
C GLY A 147 -7.23 -8.69 -22.42
N TYR A 148 -8.45 -8.25 -22.37
CA TYR A 148 -8.87 -6.91 -22.78
C TYR A 148 -9.07 -5.99 -21.57
N TYR A 149 -9.03 -4.69 -21.77
CA TYR A 149 -9.39 -3.72 -20.74
C TYR A 149 -10.89 -3.76 -20.50
N LYS A 150 -11.28 -4.00 -19.24
CA LYS A 150 -12.66 -4.05 -18.78
C LYS A 150 -12.73 -3.40 -17.41
N TYR A 151 -13.76 -2.57 -17.20
CA TYR A 151 -13.85 -1.74 -15.99
C TYR A 151 -15.19 -1.87 -15.26
N ASP A 152 -16.12 -2.65 -15.81
CA ASP A 152 -17.45 -2.92 -15.26
C ASP A 152 -17.96 -4.32 -15.69
N ASP A 153 -19.10 -4.73 -15.16
CA ASP A 153 -19.79 -5.99 -15.51
C ASP A 153 -18.89 -7.22 -15.57
N PHE A 154 -18.00 -7.34 -14.59
CA PHE A 154 -17.02 -8.43 -14.50
C PHE A 154 -17.73 -9.78 -14.33
N THR A 155 -17.31 -10.76 -15.10
CA THR A 155 -17.70 -12.17 -14.96
C THR A 155 -16.55 -12.98 -14.35
N GLN A 156 -16.84 -14.15 -13.83
CA GLN A 156 -15.79 -15.04 -13.29
C GLN A 156 -14.74 -15.43 -14.33
N SER A 157 -15.17 -15.63 -15.59
CA SER A 157 -14.24 -15.95 -16.68
C SER A 157 -13.32 -14.78 -17.05
N ASP A 158 -13.71 -13.53 -16.80
CA ASP A 158 -12.86 -12.37 -17.02
C ASP A 158 -11.66 -12.41 -16.10
N LEU A 159 -11.82 -12.92 -14.87
CA LEU A 159 -10.77 -12.96 -13.85
C LEU A 159 -9.66 -13.97 -14.15
N GLU A 160 -9.79 -14.79 -15.18
CA GLU A 160 -8.71 -15.60 -15.73
C GLU A 160 -7.67 -14.78 -16.51
N TYR A 161 -8.00 -13.53 -16.83
CA TYR A 161 -7.15 -12.61 -17.57
C TYR A 161 -6.65 -11.48 -16.66
N PHE A 162 -5.38 -11.10 -16.85
CA PHE A 162 -4.73 -10.15 -15.95
C PHE A 162 -5.43 -8.79 -15.87
N ARG A 163 -5.75 -8.18 -17.02
CA ARG A 163 -6.35 -6.83 -17.06
C ARG A 163 -7.70 -6.75 -16.37
N PRO A 164 -8.67 -7.62 -16.68
CA PRO A 164 -9.94 -7.60 -15.96
C PRO A 164 -9.80 -7.94 -14.48
N ALA A 165 -8.92 -8.90 -14.11
CA ALA A 165 -8.72 -9.27 -12.71
C ALA A 165 -8.13 -8.11 -11.88
N PHE A 166 -7.15 -7.40 -12.45
CA PHE A 166 -6.54 -6.25 -11.78
C PHE A 166 -7.54 -5.08 -11.66
N ALA A 167 -8.31 -4.79 -12.72
CA ALA A 167 -9.35 -3.78 -12.70
C ALA A 167 -10.45 -4.11 -11.68
N TYR A 168 -10.93 -5.36 -11.68
CA TYR A 168 -11.93 -5.85 -10.71
C TYR A 168 -11.45 -5.66 -9.26
N MET A 169 -10.20 -6.03 -8.98
CA MET A 169 -9.64 -5.87 -7.63
C MET A 169 -9.62 -4.40 -7.19
N ILE A 170 -9.17 -3.50 -8.06
CA ILE A 170 -9.13 -2.06 -7.74
C ILE A 170 -10.54 -1.52 -7.54
N ASP A 171 -11.47 -1.83 -8.42
CA ASP A 171 -12.87 -1.43 -8.30
C ASP A 171 -13.52 -1.95 -7.00
N TYR A 172 -13.25 -3.21 -6.65
CA TYR A 172 -13.68 -3.79 -5.37
C TYR A 172 -13.14 -3.00 -4.17
N LEU A 173 -11.84 -2.68 -4.17
CA LEU A 173 -11.20 -1.95 -3.08
C LEU A 173 -11.76 -0.52 -2.94
N ILE A 174 -11.94 0.19 -4.06
CA ILE A 174 -12.52 1.54 -4.05
C ILE A 174 -13.94 1.52 -3.46
N ARG A 175 -14.77 0.55 -3.84
CA ARG A 175 -16.15 0.47 -3.35
C ARG A 175 -16.26 0.05 -1.89
N ASN A 176 -15.35 -0.80 -1.40
CA ASN A 176 -15.43 -1.34 -0.04
C ASN A 176 -14.60 -0.54 0.97
N TYR A 177 -13.63 0.25 0.51
CA TYR A 177 -12.76 1.10 1.34
C TYR A 177 -12.70 2.53 0.78
N PRO A 178 -13.84 3.25 0.71
CA PRO A 178 -13.92 4.55 0.03
C PRO A 178 -13.07 5.64 0.69
N ASP A 179 -12.75 5.49 1.96
CA ASP A 179 -11.92 6.43 2.70
C ASP A 179 -10.42 6.10 2.62
N ALA A 180 -10.07 4.89 2.17
CA ALA A 180 -8.68 4.48 2.03
C ALA A 180 -8.08 4.98 0.72
N ARG A 181 -6.81 5.41 0.77
CA ARG A 181 -6.03 5.71 -0.44
C ARG A 181 -5.37 4.45 -0.94
N ILE A 182 -5.56 4.17 -2.23
CA ILE A 182 -5.00 2.98 -2.87
C ILE A 182 -3.73 3.35 -3.63
N PHE A 183 -2.68 2.57 -3.43
CA PHE A 183 -1.41 2.65 -4.14
C PHE A 183 -1.09 1.30 -4.75
N ASN A 184 -0.72 1.30 -6.02
CA ASN A 184 -0.11 0.14 -6.65
C ASN A 184 1.41 0.31 -6.66
N ILE A 185 2.14 -0.78 -6.45
CA ILE A 185 3.60 -0.82 -6.51
C ILE A 185 3.97 -1.71 -7.69
N THR A 186 4.55 -1.11 -8.72
CA THR A 186 4.97 -1.80 -9.95
C THR A 186 6.47 -2.09 -9.90
N ASN A 187 6.84 -3.36 -9.93
CA ASN A 187 8.23 -3.77 -10.08
C ASN A 187 8.68 -3.50 -11.52
N SER A 188 9.67 -2.64 -11.71
CA SER A 188 10.20 -2.32 -13.03
C SER A 188 11.21 -3.34 -13.57
N GLY A 189 11.52 -4.40 -12.79
CA GLY A 189 12.37 -5.49 -13.28
C GLY A 189 11.75 -6.02 -14.57
N ARG A 190 12.43 -5.79 -15.69
CA ARG A 190 11.96 -6.21 -17.02
C ARG A 190 12.43 -7.61 -17.31
N GLY A 191 11.51 -8.48 -17.72
CA GLY A 191 11.91 -9.74 -18.28
C GLY A 191 10.99 -10.92 -18.04
N GLY A 192 10.16 -10.94 -17.03
CA GLY A 192 9.41 -12.15 -16.73
C GLY A 192 10.32 -13.34 -16.41
N LYS A 193 10.19 -14.47 -17.11
CA LYS A 193 11.14 -15.59 -17.06
C LYS A 193 12.27 -15.37 -18.04
N PRO A 194 13.54 -15.68 -17.68
CA PRO A 194 14.02 -16.20 -16.40
C PRO A 194 14.46 -15.13 -15.39
N GLU A 195 14.47 -13.84 -15.75
CA GLU A 195 15.16 -12.78 -15.02
C GLU A 195 14.38 -12.29 -13.80
N GLY A 196 13.09 -12.61 -13.71
CA GLY A 196 12.18 -12.08 -12.67
C GLY A 196 11.59 -10.71 -13.06
N GLY A 197 10.70 -10.17 -12.22
CA GLY A 197 10.01 -8.93 -12.48
C GLY A 197 8.78 -9.08 -13.38
N LEU A 198 8.31 -7.99 -13.94
CA LEU A 198 7.11 -7.95 -14.78
C LEU A 198 7.47 -8.01 -16.26
N THR A 199 6.55 -8.58 -17.07
CA THR A 199 6.59 -8.35 -18.53
C THR A 199 6.15 -6.90 -18.82
N GLN A 200 6.59 -6.37 -19.98
CA GLN A 200 6.17 -5.02 -20.39
C GLN A 200 4.64 -4.90 -20.47
N GLY A 201 3.97 -5.92 -21.02
CA GLY A 201 2.52 -5.91 -21.16
C GLY A 201 1.78 -5.86 -19.80
N ILE A 202 2.29 -6.51 -18.76
CA ILE A 202 1.74 -6.42 -17.41
C ILE A 202 1.99 -5.03 -16.81
N ALA A 203 3.19 -4.50 -16.91
CA ALA A 203 3.53 -3.18 -16.40
C ALA A 203 2.68 -2.07 -17.06
N ASP A 204 2.55 -2.09 -18.38
CA ASP A 204 1.71 -1.15 -19.14
C ASP A 204 0.23 -1.29 -18.75
N SER A 205 -0.23 -2.52 -18.50
CA SER A 205 -1.61 -2.77 -18.06
C SER A 205 -1.87 -2.21 -16.67
N MET A 206 -0.93 -2.36 -15.74
CA MET A 206 -1.03 -1.76 -14.40
C MET A 206 -1.09 -0.24 -14.48
N GLU A 207 -0.23 0.39 -15.28
CA GLU A 207 -0.21 1.84 -15.46
C GLU A 207 -1.53 2.37 -16.01
N GLU A 208 -2.05 1.75 -17.09
CA GLU A 208 -3.32 2.13 -17.72
C GLU A 208 -4.50 1.99 -16.77
N ILE A 209 -4.60 0.87 -16.05
CA ILE A 209 -5.71 0.60 -15.12
C ILE A 209 -5.63 1.53 -13.89
N CYS A 210 -4.44 1.74 -13.33
CA CYS A 210 -4.25 2.70 -12.24
C CYS A 210 -4.66 4.12 -12.68
N ARG A 211 -4.31 4.53 -13.91
CA ARG A 211 -4.70 5.82 -14.48
C ARG A 211 -6.22 5.93 -14.62
N HIS A 212 -6.90 4.87 -15.08
CA HIS A 212 -8.35 4.85 -15.22
C HIS A 212 -9.07 5.09 -13.88
N TYR A 213 -8.61 4.43 -12.82
CA TYR A 213 -9.20 4.54 -11.48
C TYR A 213 -8.61 5.67 -10.63
N ASN A 214 -7.72 6.49 -11.18
CA ASN A 214 -6.99 7.53 -10.42
C ASN A 214 -6.25 6.98 -9.18
N VAL A 215 -5.69 5.79 -9.32
CA VAL A 215 -4.84 5.15 -8.31
C VAL A 215 -3.38 5.53 -8.56
N THR A 216 -2.66 5.89 -7.49
CA THR A 216 -1.23 6.20 -7.61
C THR A 216 -0.43 4.93 -7.89
N ASN A 217 0.29 4.91 -9.01
CA ASN A 217 1.19 3.82 -9.39
C ASN A 217 2.64 4.20 -9.06
N ILE A 218 3.25 3.48 -8.12
CA ILE A 218 4.65 3.65 -7.69
C ILE A 218 5.52 2.72 -8.54
N ILE A 219 6.27 3.27 -9.48
CA ILE A 219 7.16 2.49 -10.34
C ILE A 219 8.52 2.39 -9.66
N LEU A 220 8.91 1.18 -9.27
CA LEU A 220 10.19 0.92 -8.63
C LEU A 220 11.33 0.88 -9.67
N PRO A 221 12.54 1.32 -9.33
CA PRO A 221 13.75 0.94 -10.07
C PRO A 221 14.02 -0.56 -9.93
N SER A 222 15.08 -1.07 -10.54
CA SER A 222 15.47 -2.47 -10.36
C SER A 222 15.73 -2.77 -8.87
N ILE A 223 15.04 -3.79 -8.36
CA ILE A 223 15.14 -4.23 -6.96
C ILE A 223 15.69 -5.64 -6.81
N LEU A 224 16.03 -6.27 -7.93
CA LEU A 224 16.54 -7.64 -7.97
C LEU A 224 18.06 -7.63 -8.09
N ASP A 225 18.71 -8.52 -7.34
CA ASP A 225 20.13 -8.73 -7.43
C ASP A 225 20.49 -9.40 -8.78
N SER A 226 21.21 -8.67 -9.62
CA SER A 226 21.57 -9.09 -10.98
C SER A 226 22.54 -10.27 -11.05
N GLY A 227 23.06 -10.77 -9.94
CA GLY A 227 24.08 -11.82 -9.89
C GLY A 227 23.65 -13.14 -9.29
N LYS A 228 22.46 -13.23 -8.71
CA LYS A 228 22.00 -14.43 -8.01
C LYS A 228 20.78 -15.04 -8.68
N THR A 229 20.68 -16.36 -8.63
CA THR A 229 19.51 -17.12 -9.10
C THR A 229 18.24 -16.82 -8.31
N ASN A 230 18.35 -16.00 -7.27
CA ASN A 230 17.27 -15.60 -6.42
C ASN A 230 16.55 -14.36 -6.98
N ARG A 231 15.35 -14.56 -7.46
CA ARG A 231 14.49 -13.57 -8.12
C ARG A 231 13.64 -12.75 -7.11
N HIS A 232 14.09 -12.69 -5.87
CA HIS A 232 13.44 -11.97 -4.80
C HIS A 232 14.34 -10.84 -4.31
N PRO A 233 13.80 -9.73 -3.83
CA PRO A 233 14.59 -8.65 -3.27
C PRO A 233 15.46 -9.14 -2.10
N ASN A 234 16.75 -8.79 -2.12
CA ASN A 234 17.65 -8.88 -0.99
C ASN A 234 17.49 -7.67 -0.06
N LYS A 235 18.32 -7.53 0.98
CA LYS A 235 18.24 -6.39 1.91
C LYS A 235 18.31 -5.03 1.20
N GLU A 236 19.18 -4.90 0.20
CA GLU A 236 19.32 -3.67 -0.60
C GLU A 236 18.04 -3.40 -1.40
N GLY A 237 17.49 -4.41 -2.08
CA GLY A 237 16.21 -4.32 -2.78
C GLY A 237 15.05 -3.92 -1.85
N MET A 238 15.02 -4.45 -0.63
CA MET A 238 14.02 -4.08 0.38
C MET A 238 14.15 -2.60 0.81
N VAL A 239 15.37 -2.08 0.90
CA VAL A 239 15.59 -0.65 1.19
C VAL A 239 15.10 0.21 0.03
N ILE A 240 15.41 -0.14 -1.20
CA ILE A 240 14.95 0.58 -2.39
C ILE A 240 13.42 0.64 -2.44
N ILE A 241 12.72 -0.49 -2.19
CA ILE A 241 11.25 -0.53 -2.14
C ILE A 241 10.75 0.44 -1.06
N PHE A 242 11.29 0.35 0.15
CA PHE A 242 10.90 1.22 1.27
C PHE A 242 11.05 2.70 0.90
N GLU A 243 12.19 3.12 0.39
CA GLU A 243 12.48 4.52 0.06
C GLU A 243 11.53 5.08 -1.00
N GLN A 244 11.25 4.31 -2.05
CA GLN A 244 10.32 4.72 -3.10
C GLN A 244 8.88 4.82 -2.59
N VAL A 245 8.42 3.82 -1.83
CA VAL A 245 7.08 3.82 -1.23
C VAL A 245 6.93 4.97 -0.23
N TYR A 246 7.88 5.13 0.68
CA TYR A 246 7.86 6.20 1.68
C TYR A 246 7.83 7.58 1.03
N SER A 247 8.68 7.80 0.02
CA SER A 247 8.71 9.06 -0.73
C SER A 247 7.38 9.37 -1.42
N ALA A 248 6.77 8.37 -2.07
CA ALA A 248 5.48 8.53 -2.74
C ALA A 248 4.35 8.85 -1.75
N LEU A 249 4.29 8.14 -0.63
CA LEU A 249 3.31 8.39 0.43
C LEU A 249 3.47 9.81 1.02
N LYS A 250 4.70 10.24 1.29
CA LYS A 250 4.97 11.59 1.82
C LYS A 250 4.53 12.67 0.84
N LYS A 251 4.79 12.49 -0.45
CA LYS A 251 4.37 13.43 -1.50
C LYS A 251 2.84 13.55 -1.56
N ASP A 252 2.14 12.44 -1.51
CA ASP A 252 0.67 12.41 -1.55
C ASP A 252 0.05 13.06 -0.30
N LEU A 253 0.66 12.90 0.88
CA LEU A 253 0.22 13.52 2.13
C LEU A 253 0.33 15.05 2.09
N VAL A 254 1.40 15.59 1.49
CA VAL A 254 1.61 17.04 1.38
C VAL A 254 0.58 17.68 0.45
N VAL A 255 0.25 17.04 -0.67
CA VAL A 255 -0.69 17.58 -1.66
C VAL A 255 -2.12 17.74 -1.09
N LYS A 256 -2.51 16.93 -0.12
CA LYS A 256 -3.86 17.00 0.48
C LYS A 256 -3.97 17.94 1.70
N THR A 257 -2.88 18.55 2.11
CA THR A 257 -2.84 19.49 3.25
C THR A 257 -2.89 20.95 2.76
N ILE A 258 -2.84 21.17 1.46
CA ILE A 258 -2.99 22.48 0.79
C ILE A 258 -4.37 22.58 0.15
#